data_746688919c84c1b0d47c6b32f3fe514d
#
_entry.id   746688919c84c1b0d47c6b32f3fe514d
#
_cell.length_a   1.000
_cell.length_b   1.000
_cell.length_c   1.000
_cell.angle_alpha   90.00
_cell.angle_beta   90.00
_cell.angle_gamma   90.00
#
_symmetry.space_group_name_H-M   'P 1'
#
loop_
_entity.id
_entity.type
_entity.pdbx_description
1 polymer ?
#
loop_
_entity_poly.entity_id
_entity_poly.type
_entity_poly.pdbx_seq_one_letter_code
_entity_poly.pdbx_strand_id
1 'polypeptide(L)'
;MPALISQDGRWWWDGTQWRSRVVEGKLDLFWFTSTPEWFARVLITGLIGLIPIVGAINLLGWTLTATDMVRRGWKELPPAGFQYLERGVAPFVVGLVYGVVLILVVGILALSTLVFAMSGRTHLVIAIGFALLMFLLLLAWWLISLYLLAAVLVASDRLGIAKAIDPTRLLALARANHDISLHVALVYLAASIAVATLSVATSFIVPFSSLVISLGLPAVYAMIVPNLVAFRVEAAPSLPPT
;
A
#
# COMPACT_ATOMS: atom_id res chain seq x y z
N MET A 1 18.90 -13.43 -29.62
CA MET A 1 18.96 -11.96 -29.66
C MET A 1 18.35 -11.45 -28.36
N PRO A 2 18.95 -10.46 -27.68
CA PRO A 2 18.30 -9.87 -26.51
C PRO A 2 16.98 -9.23 -26.96
N ALA A 3 15.91 -9.45 -26.21
CA ALA A 3 14.62 -8.86 -26.51
C ALA A 3 14.75 -7.32 -26.45
N LEU A 4 14.44 -6.65 -27.56
CA LEU A 4 14.40 -5.19 -27.59
C LEU A 4 13.23 -4.74 -26.73
N ILE A 5 13.49 -3.80 -25.83
CA ILE A 5 12.49 -3.24 -24.93
C ILE A 5 12.34 -1.76 -25.29
N SER A 6 11.10 -1.28 -25.39
CA SER A 6 10.82 0.13 -25.62
C SER A 6 11.36 1.02 -24.46
N GLN A 7 11.67 2.28 -24.76
CA GLN A 7 12.22 3.23 -23.77
C GLN A 7 11.34 3.40 -22.53
N ASP A 8 10.02 3.28 -22.69
CA ASP A 8 9.04 3.33 -21.61
C ASP A 8 8.89 2.00 -20.85
N GLY A 9 9.59 0.93 -21.30
CA GLY A 9 9.56 -0.40 -20.70
C GLY A 9 8.23 -1.15 -20.86
N ARG A 10 7.27 -0.62 -21.64
CA ARG A 10 5.91 -1.17 -21.78
C ARG A 10 5.76 -2.17 -22.90
N TRP A 11 6.65 -2.15 -23.88
CA TRP A 11 6.62 -3.00 -25.06
C TRP A 11 7.90 -3.79 -25.19
N TRP A 12 7.79 -5.00 -25.72
CA TRP A 12 8.92 -5.81 -26.12
C TRP A 12 8.72 -6.30 -27.55
N TRP A 13 9.81 -6.37 -28.29
CA TRP A 13 9.81 -6.84 -29.67
C TRP A 13 9.94 -8.35 -29.70
N ASP A 14 8.95 -9.05 -30.28
CA ASP A 14 8.97 -10.53 -30.39
C ASP A 14 9.69 -11.03 -31.65
N GLY A 15 10.27 -10.15 -32.45
CA GLY A 15 10.88 -10.41 -33.73
C GLY A 15 10.02 -10.04 -34.93
N THR A 16 8.72 -9.82 -34.72
CA THR A 16 7.74 -9.48 -35.79
C THR A 16 6.89 -8.27 -35.44
N GLN A 17 6.58 -8.08 -34.15
CA GLN A 17 5.74 -6.99 -33.67
C GLN A 17 6.07 -6.59 -32.25
N TRP A 18 5.71 -5.36 -31.88
CA TRP A 18 5.77 -4.90 -30.51
C TRP A 18 4.61 -5.51 -29.71
N ARG A 19 4.97 -6.30 -28.69
CA ARG A 19 3.98 -6.86 -27.73
C ARG A 19 3.99 -6.06 -26.45
N SER A 20 2.79 -5.83 -25.90
CA SER A 20 2.67 -5.24 -24.59
C SER A 20 3.33 -6.15 -23.54
N ARG A 21 4.19 -5.57 -22.70
CA ARG A 21 4.72 -6.26 -21.50
C ARG A 21 3.71 -6.27 -20.35
N VAL A 22 2.60 -5.59 -20.50
CA VAL A 22 1.48 -5.75 -19.56
C VAL A 22 1.07 -7.21 -19.64
N VAL A 23 1.27 -7.89 -18.53
CA VAL A 23 0.94 -9.32 -18.42
C VAL A 23 -0.52 -9.47 -18.82
N GLU A 24 -0.76 -9.97 -20.04
CA GLU A 24 -2.07 -10.39 -20.51
C GLU A 24 -2.45 -11.66 -19.75
N GLY A 25 -2.92 -11.47 -18.56
CA GLY A 25 -3.39 -12.47 -17.64
C GLY A 25 -3.54 -11.80 -16.31
N LYS A 26 -4.78 -11.73 -15.81
CA LYS A 26 -5.02 -11.33 -14.42
C LYS A 26 -4.13 -12.22 -13.56
N LEU A 27 -3.04 -11.67 -13.01
CA LEU A 27 -2.31 -12.38 -11.97
C LEU A 27 -3.31 -12.67 -10.87
N ASP A 28 -3.40 -13.93 -10.46
CA ASP A 28 -4.20 -14.35 -9.33
C ASP A 28 -3.75 -13.57 -8.07
N LEU A 29 -4.67 -13.35 -7.14
CA LEU A 29 -4.36 -12.73 -5.86
C LEU A 29 -3.25 -13.47 -5.11
N PHE A 30 -3.18 -14.79 -5.31
CA PHE A 30 -2.17 -15.67 -4.71
C PHE A 30 -0.99 -15.98 -5.63
N TRP A 31 -0.75 -15.16 -6.67
CA TRP A 31 0.34 -15.32 -7.62
C TRP A 31 1.69 -15.64 -6.99
N PHE A 32 1.94 -15.07 -5.81
CA PHE A 32 3.21 -15.18 -5.09
C PHE A 32 3.45 -16.57 -4.50
N THR A 33 2.40 -17.38 -4.31
CA THR A 33 2.53 -18.74 -3.77
C THR A 33 3.23 -19.70 -4.74
N SER A 34 3.32 -19.34 -6.01
CA SER A 34 4.11 -20.08 -7.00
C SER A 34 5.62 -19.84 -6.88
N THR A 35 6.03 -18.82 -6.10
CA THR A 35 7.45 -18.54 -5.85
C THR A 35 8.06 -19.64 -4.98
N PRO A 36 9.22 -20.21 -5.36
CA PRO A 36 9.97 -21.10 -4.45
C PRO A 36 10.22 -20.40 -3.12
N GLU A 37 10.02 -21.13 -2.02
CA GLU A 37 10.21 -20.60 -0.65
C GLU A 37 9.39 -19.35 -0.31
N TRP A 38 8.24 -19.13 -0.99
CA TRP A 38 7.40 -17.95 -0.78
C TRP A 38 7.09 -17.71 0.71
N PHE A 39 6.81 -18.79 1.44
CA PHE A 39 6.49 -18.70 2.87
C PHE A 39 7.64 -18.14 3.69
N ALA A 40 8.87 -18.63 3.46
CA ALA A 40 10.06 -18.12 4.13
C ALA A 40 10.32 -16.64 3.78
N ARG A 41 10.16 -16.27 2.51
CA ARG A 41 10.33 -14.87 2.08
C ARG A 41 9.31 -13.94 2.74
N VAL A 42 8.05 -14.34 2.80
CA VAL A 42 6.97 -13.59 3.48
C VAL A 42 7.23 -13.53 4.98
N LEU A 43 7.56 -14.66 5.62
CA LEU A 43 7.83 -14.72 7.05
C LEU A 43 9.01 -13.82 7.47
N ILE A 44 10.15 -13.92 6.78
CA ILE A 44 11.34 -13.12 7.12
C ILE A 44 11.06 -11.64 6.87
N THR A 45 10.40 -11.27 5.77
CA THR A 45 9.99 -9.89 5.50
C THR A 45 9.05 -9.38 6.60
N GLY A 46 8.14 -10.22 7.07
CA GLY A 46 7.24 -9.88 8.17
C GLY A 46 7.94 -9.74 9.52
N LEU A 47 8.92 -10.59 9.82
CA LEU A 47 9.74 -10.46 11.04
C LEU A 47 10.56 -9.15 11.02
N ILE A 48 11.10 -8.77 9.85
CA ILE A 48 11.71 -7.46 9.67
C ILE A 48 10.66 -6.35 9.91
N GLY A 49 9.43 -6.57 9.48
CA GLY A 49 8.29 -5.66 9.69
C GLY A 49 7.97 -5.35 11.15
N LEU A 50 8.39 -6.22 12.11
CA LEU A 50 8.24 -5.97 13.53
C LEU A 50 9.20 -4.89 14.08
N ILE A 51 10.25 -4.52 13.33
CA ILE A 51 11.14 -3.44 13.71
C ILE A 51 10.42 -2.11 13.41
N PRO A 52 10.07 -1.31 14.43
CA PRO A 52 9.33 -0.08 14.22
C PRO A 52 10.03 0.84 13.20
N ILE A 53 9.26 1.50 12.34
CA ILE A 53 9.74 2.41 11.29
C ILE A 53 10.56 1.69 10.22
N VAL A 54 11.68 1.06 10.57
CA VAL A 54 12.58 0.37 9.64
C VAL A 54 11.84 -0.74 8.88
N GLY A 55 11.06 -1.53 9.59
CA GLY A 55 10.26 -2.61 8.99
C GLY A 55 9.20 -2.10 8.04
N ALA A 56 8.51 -1.01 8.42
CA ALA A 56 7.51 -0.38 7.54
C ALA A 56 8.15 0.15 6.24
N ILE A 57 9.27 0.86 6.35
CA ILE A 57 10.04 1.34 5.20
C ILE A 57 10.46 0.17 4.31
N ASN A 58 11.04 -0.87 4.93
CA ASN A 58 11.51 -2.04 4.19
C ASN A 58 10.37 -2.77 3.45
N LEU A 59 9.22 -2.94 4.09
CA LEU A 59 8.04 -3.59 3.50
C LEU A 59 7.52 -2.81 2.27
N LEU A 60 7.45 -1.48 2.37
CA LEU A 60 7.05 -0.64 1.25
C LEU A 60 8.02 -0.77 0.06
N GLY A 61 9.33 -0.73 0.32
CA GLY A 61 10.35 -0.91 -0.71
C GLY A 61 10.35 -2.31 -1.31
N TRP A 62 10.13 -3.35 -0.50
CA TRP A 62 9.97 -4.73 -0.96
C TRP A 62 8.78 -4.88 -1.90
N THR A 63 7.63 -4.27 -1.56
CA THR A 63 6.42 -4.26 -2.39
C THR A 63 6.66 -3.58 -3.75
N LEU A 64 7.33 -2.43 -3.76
CA LEU A 64 7.68 -1.74 -4.99
C LEU A 64 8.65 -2.55 -5.84
N THR A 65 9.59 -3.26 -5.23
CA THR A 65 10.52 -4.15 -5.93
C THR A 65 9.78 -5.34 -6.53
N ALA A 66 8.85 -5.96 -5.79
CA ALA A 66 7.99 -7.01 -6.30
C ALA A 66 7.18 -6.51 -7.52
N THR A 67 6.64 -5.29 -7.44
CA THR A 67 5.90 -4.65 -8.54
C THR A 67 6.76 -4.52 -9.79
N ASP A 68 8.01 -4.11 -9.66
CA ASP A 68 8.91 -4.00 -10.82
C ASP A 68 9.38 -5.36 -11.36
N MET A 69 9.60 -6.34 -10.49
CA MET A 69 9.92 -7.71 -10.93
C MET A 69 8.78 -8.27 -11.79
N VAL A 70 7.54 -8.13 -11.32
CA VAL A 70 6.36 -8.57 -12.08
C VAL A 70 6.21 -7.79 -13.39
N ARG A 71 6.47 -6.47 -13.40
CA ARG A 71 6.48 -5.67 -14.66
C ARG A 71 7.51 -6.17 -15.66
N ARG A 72 8.64 -6.69 -15.19
CA ARG A 72 9.68 -7.28 -16.04
C ARG A 72 9.36 -8.70 -16.47
N GLY A 73 8.22 -9.26 -16.07
CA GLY A 73 7.78 -10.61 -16.40
C GLY A 73 8.24 -11.68 -15.41
N TRP A 74 8.88 -11.30 -14.30
CA TRP A 74 9.29 -12.24 -13.25
C TRP A 74 8.14 -12.45 -12.28
N LYS A 75 7.59 -13.66 -12.27
CA LYS A 75 6.47 -14.03 -11.39
C LYS A 75 6.98 -14.60 -10.06
N GLU A 76 7.95 -13.92 -9.46
CA GLU A 76 8.56 -14.32 -8.20
C GLU A 76 8.60 -13.17 -7.20
N LEU A 77 8.48 -13.51 -5.91
CA LEU A 77 8.72 -12.56 -4.83
C LEU A 77 10.21 -12.18 -4.75
N PRO A 78 10.53 -10.93 -4.43
CA PRO A 78 11.90 -10.55 -4.09
C PRO A 78 12.41 -11.37 -2.90
N PRO A 79 13.72 -11.63 -2.81
CA PRO A 79 14.30 -12.26 -1.63
C PRO A 79 14.02 -11.41 -0.39
N ALA A 80 13.90 -12.04 0.77
CA ALA A 80 13.77 -11.30 2.03
C ALA A 80 15.10 -10.66 2.43
N GLY A 81 15.05 -9.47 3.02
CA GLY A 81 16.24 -8.76 3.46
C GLY A 81 15.99 -7.28 3.69
N PHE A 82 17.03 -6.53 4.10
CA PHE A 82 16.97 -5.10 4.37
C PHE A 82 17.32 -4.20 3.18
N GLN A 83 17.61 -4.76 2.03
CA GLN A 83 18.06 -4.03 0.84
C GLN A 83 17.00 -3.12 0.21
N TYR A 84 15.79 -3.10 0.74
CA TYR A 84 14.66 -2.33 0.18
C TYR A 84 14.41 -1.01 0.90
N LEU A 85 15.19 -0.70 1.93
CA LEU A 85 15.02 0.52 2.74
C LEU A 85 15.06 1.79 1.90
N GLU A 86 16.06 1.95 1.05
CA GLU A 86 16.20 3.15 0.23
C GLU A 86 14.95 3.42 -0.61
N ARG A 87 14.40 2.38 -1.23
CA ARG A 87 13.22 2.49 -2.08
C ARG A 87 11.94 2.74 -1.28
N GLY A 88 11.87 2.24 -0.06
CA GLY A 88 10.72 2.41 0.81
C GLY A 88 10.62 3.77 1.50
N VAL A 89 11.71 4.56 1.52
CA VAL A 89 11.72 5.89 2.18
C VAL A 89 10.69 6.82 1.56
N ALA A 90 10.60 6.90 0.24
CA ALA A 90 9.70 7.84 -0.42
C ALA A 90 8.22 7.62 -0.07
N PRO A 91 7.62 6.44 -0.23
CA PRO A 91 6.24 6.21 0.18
C PRO A 91 6.04 6.33 1.69
N PHE A 92 7.04 5.98 2.51
CA PHE A 92 6.96 6.13 3.94
C PHE A 92 6.89 7.62 4.34
N VAL A 93 7.74 8.48 3.78
CA VAL A 93 7.73 9.93 4.04
C VAL A 93 6.41 10.56 3.61
N VAL A 94 5.88 10.19 2.45
CA VAL A 94 4.55 10.66 2.01
C VAL A 94 3.47 10.25 3.01
N GLY A 95 3.45 8.97 3.42
CA GLY A 95 2.52 8.49 4.44
C GLY A 95 2.69 9.18 5.80
N LEU A 96 3.93 9.46 6.21
CA LEU A 96 4.24 10.18 7.45
C LEU A 96 3.68 11.61 7.42
N VAL A 97 3.87 12.35 6.32
CA VAL A 97 3.33 13.72 6.19
C VAL A 97 1.81 13.73 6.38
N TYR A 98 1.11 12.84 5.70
CA TYR A 98 -0.33 12.72 5.87
C TYR A 98 -0.73 12.25 7.28
N GLY A 99 0.04 11.32 7.86
CA GLY A 99 -0.17 10.84 9.22
C GLY A 99 -0.03 11.95 10.27
N VAL A 100 0.97 12.83 10.13
CA VAL A 100 1.16 13.99 11.02
C VAL A 100 -0.03 14.94 10.95
N VAL A 101 -0.52 15.25 9.75
CA VAL A 101 -1.73 16.08 9.59
C VAL A 101 -2.92 15.45 10.30
N LEU A 102 -3.14 14.14 10.15
CA LEU A 102 -4.20 13.44 10.85
C LEU A 102 -4.04 13.50 12.37
N ILE A 103 -2.84 13.24 12.89
CA ILE A 103 -2.56 13.28 14.34
C ILE A 103 -2.86 14.66 14.92
N LEU A 104 -2.52 15.74 14.23
CA LEU A 104 -2.81 17.10 14.67
C LEU A 104 -4.33 17.35 14.75
N VAL A 105 -5.07 16.99 13.69
CA VAL A 105 -6.53 17.17 13.68
C VAL A 105 -7.21 16.34 14.76
N VAL A 106 -6.86 15.05 14.86
CA VAL A 106 -7.43 14.14 15.86
C VAL A 106 -7.04 14.57 17.28
N GLY A 107 -5.80 15.03 17.47
CA GLY A 107 -5.32 15.53 18.77
C GLY A 107 -6.10 16.73 19.25
N ILE A 108 -6.39 17.70 18.38
CA ILE A 108 -7.22 18.87 18.71
C ILE A 108 -8.64 18.44 19.11
N LEU A 109 -9.26 17.54 18.33
CA LEU A 109 -10.61 17.03 18.63
C LEU A 109 -10.65 16.22 19.93
N ALA A 110 -9.64 15.39 20.17
CA ALA A 110 -9.53 14.60 21.40
C ALA A 110 -9.37 15.50 22.63
N LEU A 111 -8.52 16.53 22.54
CA LEU A 111 -8.36 17.51 23.61
C LEU A 111 -9.66 18.28 23.88
N SER A 112 -10.35 18.71 22.81
CA SER A 112 -11.64 19.36 22.91
C SER A 112 -12.68 18.46 23.61
N THR A 113 -12.75 17.21 23.21
CA THR A 113 -13.63 16.19 23.82
C THR A 113 -13.36 16.07 25.33
N LEU A 114 -12.08 15.97 25.70
CA LEU A 114 -11.67 15.84 27.11
C LEU A 114 -12.06 17.06 27.91
N VAL A 115 -11.78 18.27 27.43
CA VAL A 115 -12.11 19.53 28.10
C VAL A 115 -13.61 19.61 28.35
N PHE A 116 -14.46 19.35 27.37
CA PHE A 116 -15.92 19.39 27.52
C PHE A 116 -16.42 18.27 28.43
N ALA A 117 -15.88 17.08 28.39
CA ALA A 117 -16.25 15.98 29.27
C ALA A 117 -15.95 16.29 30.75
N MET A 118 -14.89 17.03 31.04
CA MET A 118 -14.50 17.41 32.40
C MET A 118 -15.26 18.63 32.90
N SER A 119 -15.93 19.42 32.06
CA SER A 119 -16.62 20.67 32.41
C SER A 119 -18.02 20.47 33.00
N GLY A 120 -18.44 19.22 33.21
CA GLY A 120 -19.71 18.87 33.86
C GLY A 120 -20.79 18.30 32.94
N ARG A 121 -21.90 17.84 33.54
CA ARG A 121 -22.94 17.07 32.83
C ARG A 121 -23.58 17.83 31.66
N THR A 122 -23.72 19.14 31.74
CA THR A 122 -24.30 19.98 30.68
C THR A 122 -23.46 19.95 29.40
N HIS A 123 -22.14 19.70 29.50
CA HIS A 123 -21.23 19.67 28.37
C HIS A 123 -21.00 18.26 27.82
N LEU A 124 -21.58 17.23 28.46
CA LEU A 124 -21.41 15.84 28.05
C LEU A 124 -21.93 15.60 26.63
N VAL A 125 -23.06 16.22 26.27
CA VAL A 125 -23.63 16.10 24.91
C VAL A 125 -22.66 16.68 23.87
N ILE A 126 -22.00 17.79 24.19
CA ILE A 126 -20.99 18.40 23.31
C ILE A 126 -19.79 17.50 23.19
N ALA A 127 -19.30 16.91 24.28
CA ALA A 127 -18.20 15.95 24.26
C ALA A 127 -18.51 14.72 23.40
N ILE A 128 -19.72 14.16 23.50
CA ILE A 128 -20.20 13.06 22.66
C ILE A 128 -20.21 13.49 21.18
N GLY A 129 -20.66 14.70 20.86
CA GLY A 129 -20.64 15.24 19.51
C GLY A 129 -19.24 15.32 18.92
N PHE A 130 -18.25 15.82 19.70
CA PHE A 130 -16.84 15.82 19.26
C PHE A 130 -16.26 14.42 19.11
N ALA A 131 -16.58 13.48 20.00
CA ALA A 131 -16.15 12.10 19.91
C ALA A 131 -16.70 11.41 18.65
N LEU A 132 -17.97 11.64 18.33
CA LEU A 132 -18.60 11.13 17.12
C LEU A 132 -17.97 11.74 15.85
N LEU A 133 -17.76 13.05 15.86
CA LEU A 133 -17.07 13.73 14.75
C LEU A 133 -15.67 13.16 14.53
N MET A 134 -14.90 12.97 15.59
CA MET A 134 -13.57 12.36 15.55
C MET A 134 -13.63 10.96 14.96
N PHE A 135 -14.57 10.12 15.39
CA PHE A 135 -14.76 8.78 14.84
C PHE A 135 -15.08 8.81 13.34
N LEU A 136 -15.99 9.68 12.91
CA LEU A 136 -16.34 9.82 11.49
C LEU A 136 -15.18 10.32 10.65
N LEU A 137 -14.38 11.27 11.15
CA LEU A 137 -13.18 11.74 10.46
C LEU A 137 -12.11 10.66 10.35
N LEU A 138 -11.88 9.87 11.41
CA LEU A 138 -10.95 8.75 11.36
C LEU A 138 -11.41 7.69 10.36
N LEU A 139 -12.69 7.37 10.33
CA LEU A 139 -13.26 6.42 9.38
C LEU A 139 -13.11 6.93 7.93
N ALA A 140 -13.48 8.19 7.70
CA ALA A 140 -13.34 8.81 6.38
C ALA A 140 -11.86 8.84 5.93
N TRP A 141 -10.96 9.23 6.82
CA TRP A 141 -9.53 9.23 6.56
C TRP A 141 -9.01 7.84 6.20
N TRP A 142 -9.42 6.83 6.96
CA TRP A 142 -9.02 5.45 6.71
C TRP A 142 -9.49 4.97 5.34
N LEU A 143 -10.76 5.21 4.98
CA LEU A 143 -11.29 4.85 3.66
C LEU A 143 -10.59 5.58 2.52
N ILE A 144 -10.32 6.88 2.68
CA ILE A 144 -9.57 7.68 1.70
C ILE A 144 -8.14 7.14 1.55
N SER A 145 -7.49 6.80 2.66
CA SER A 145 -6.12 6.26 2.64
C SER A 145 -6.04 4.93 1.92
N LEU A 146 -7.04 4.07 2.08
CA LEU A 146 -7.15 2.81 1.34
C LEU A 146 -7.31 3.06 -0.17
N TYR A 147 -8.17 4.00 -0.54
CA TYR A 147 -8.38 4.37 -1.94
C TYR A 147 -7.15 4.99 -2.59
N LEU A 148 -6.39 5.79 -1.86
CA LEU A 148 -5.17 6.44 -2.33
C LEU A 148 -3.92 5.55 -2.23
N LEU A 149 -3.97 4.37 -1.61
CA LEU A 149 -2.81 3.52 -1.34
C LEU A 149 -1.99 3.22 -2.60
N ALA A 150 -2.64 2.81 -3.68
CA ALA A 150 -1.96 2.54 -4.95
C ALA A 150 -1.31 3.80 -5.54
N ALA A 151 -2.02 4.94 -5.50
CA ALA A 151 -1.51 6.21 -5.99
C ALA A 151 -0.29 6.68 -5.18
N VAL A 152 -0.33 6.57 -3.85
CA VAL A 152 0.80 6.93 -2.98
C VAL A 152 2.02 6.07 -3.30
N LEU A 153 1.87 4.74 -3.34
CA LEU A 153 2.97 3.82 -3.61
C LEU A 153 3.62 4.09 -4.97
N VAL A 154 2.81 4.16 -6.03
CA VAL A 154 3.34 4.29 -7.39
C VAL A 154 3.81 5.71 -7.69
N ALA A 155 3.12 6.76 -7.19
CA ALA A 155 3.54 8.14 -7.41
C ALA A 155 4.82 8.48 -6.65
N SER A 156 4.97 8.01 -5.39
CA SER A 156 6.20 8.25 -4.62
C SER A 156 7.42 7.60 -5.24
N ASP A 157 7.28 6.39 -5.79
CA ASP A 157 8.36 5.66 -6.47
C ASP A 157 8.73 6.30 -7.82
N ARG A 158 7.74 6.78 -8.59
CA ARG A 158 7.97 7.24 -9.96
C ARG A 158 8.12 8.74 -10.14
N LEU A 159 7.42 9.52 -9.34
CA LEU A 159 7.40 10.98 -9.45
C LEU A 159 8.22 11.66 -8.34
N GLY A 160 8.63 10.89 -7.32
CA GLY A 160 9.33 11.38 -6.15
C GLY A 160 8.41 12.01 -5.11
N ILE A 161 8.97 12.26 -3.91
CA ILE A 161 8.26 12.70 -2.71
C ILE A 161 7.50 14.01 -2.96
N ALA A 162 8.15 15.03 -3.54
CA ALA A 162 7.56 16.37 -3.70
C ALA A 162 6.25 16.35 -4.51
N LYS A 163 6.17 15.51 -5.55
CA LYS A 163 4.97 15.37 -6.37
C LYS A 163 3.93 14.45 -5.77
N ALA A 164 4.35 13.51 -4.93
CA ALA A 164 3.47 12.56 -4.26
C ALA A 164 2.87 13.12 -2.96
N ILE A 165 3.36 14.26 -2.43
CA ILE A 165 2.75 14.96 -1.29
C ILE A 165 1.53 15.81 -1.72
N ASP A 166 1.40 16.16 -3.01
CA ASP A 166 0.28 16.96 -3.49
C ASP A 166 -1.04 16.13 -3.48
N PRO A 167 -2.01 16.44 -2.60
CA PRO A 167 -3.23 15.67 -2.47
C PRO A 167 -4.11 15.78 -3.72
N THR A 168 -4.06 16.91 -4.42
CA THR A 168 -4.87 17.11 -5.63
C THR A 168 -4.40 16.20 -6.75
N ARG A 169 -3.09 16.05 -6.89
CA ARG A 169 -2.44 15.17 -7.85
C ARG A 169 -2.67 13.70 -7.51
N LEU A 170 -2.53 13.31 -6.24
CA LEU A 170 -2.82 11.94 -5.82
C LEU A 170 -4.26 11.55 -6.10
N LEU A 171 -5.20 12.44 -5.79
CA LEU A 171 -6.61 12.20 -6.04
C LEU A 171 -6.91 12.13 -7.55
N ALA A 172 -6.27 12.98 -8.36
CA ALA A 172 -6.39 12.91 -9.82
C ALA A 172 -5.88 11.57 -10.37
N LEU A 173 -4.71 11.11 -9.90
CA LEU A 173 -4.13 9.81 -10.28
C LEU A 173 -5.03 8.64 -9.85
N ALA A 174 -5.53 8.66 -8.62
CA ALA A 174 -6.43 7.62 -8.13
C ALA A 174 -7.74 7.58 -8.92
N ARG A 175 -8.30 8.75 -9.29
CA ARG A 175 -9.50 8.84 -10.12
C ARG A 175 -9.26 8.36 -11.56
N ALA A 176 -8.10 8.70 -12.14
CA ALA A 176 -7.71 8.22 -13.46
C ALA A 176 -7.52 6.69 -13.51
N ASN A 177 -7.25 6.07 -12.35
CA ASN A 177 -7.12 4.62 -12.17
C ASN A 177 -8.18 4.09 -11.19
N HIS A 178 -9.42 4.59 -11.28
CA HIS A 178 -10.47 4.34 -10.28
C HIS A 178 -10.67 2.85 -9.98
N ASP A 179 -10.81 2.02 -11.02
CA ASP A 179 -11.06 0.58 -10.87
C ASP A 179 -9.92 -0.12 -10.14
N ILE A 180 -8.67 0.27 -10.46
CA ILE A 180 -7.47 -0.28 -9.83
C ILE A 180 -7.39 0.17 -8.37
N SER A 181 -7.60 1.47 -8.10
CA SER A 181 -7.58 2.05 -6.75
C SER A 181 -8.64 1.41 -5.87
N LEU A 182 -9.86 1.22 -6.39
CA LEU A 182 -10.95 0.57 -5.68
C LEU A 182 -10.63 -0.90 -5.40
N HIS A 183 -10.11 -1.62 -6.40
CA HIS A 183 -9.74 -3.02 -6.24
C HIS A 183 -8.63 -3.21 -5.21
N VAL A 184 -7.58 -2.38 -5.24
CA VAL A 184 -6.52 -2.37 -4.22
C VAL A 184 -7.10 -2.11 -2.84
N ALA A 185 -7.98 -1.11 -2.71
CA ALA A 185 -8.62 -0.80 -1.44
C ALA A 185 -9.43 -1.99 -0.89
N LEU A 186 -10.23 -2.64 -1.74
CA LEU A 186 -11.04 -3.79 -1.35
C LEU A 186 -10.20 -5.01 -0.97
N VAL A 187 -9.17 -5.33 -1.76
CA VAL A 187 -8.26 -6.45 -1.47
C VAL A 187 -7.51 -6.20 -0.16
N TYR A 188 -6.97 -4.98 0.01
CA TYR A 188 -6.26 -4.62 1.23
C TYR A 188 -7.18 -4.67 2.45
N LEU A 189 -8.39 -4.13 2.33
CA LEU A 189 -9.40 -4.14 3.40
C LEU A 189 -9.78 -5.57 3.79
N ALA A 190 -10.19 -6.39 2.82
CA ALA A 190 -10.61 -7.77 3.08
C ALA A 190 -9.48 -8.60 3.72
N ALA A 191 -8.27 -8.50 3.17
CA ALA A 191 -7.12 -9.21 3.69
C ALA A 191 -6.71 -8.71 5.09
N SER A 192 -6.77 -7.40 5.33
CA SER A 192 -6.49 -6.82 6.66
C SER A 192 -7.51 -7.25 7.71
N ILE A 193 -8.79 -7.33 7.35
CA ILE A 193 -9.84 -7.87 8.24
C ILE A 193 -9.55 -9.34 8.57
N ALA A 194 -9.18 -10.14 7.58
CA ALA A 194 -8.84 -11.55 7.81
C ALA A 194 -7.65 -11.71 8.76
N VAL A 195 -6.57 -10.93 8.54
CA VAL A 195 -5.39 -10.92 9.43
C VAL A 195 -5.75 -10.45 10.83
N ALA A 196 -6.54 -9.37 10.96
CA ALA A 196 -6.97 -8.86 12.26
C ALA A 196 -7.84 -9.88 13.01
N THR A 197 -8.79 -10.51 12.33
CA THR A 197 -9.66 -11.53 12.93
C THR A 197 -8.85 -12.73 13.41
N LEU A 198 -7.90 -13.21 12.60
CA LEU A 198 -7.03 -14.31 12.98
C LEU A 198 -6.10 -13.91 14.13
N SER A 199 -5.59 -12.67 14.13
CA SER A 199 -4.76 -12.14 15.22
C SER A 199 -5.54 -12.06 16.54
N VAL A 200 -6.79 -11.61 16.51
CA VAL A 200 -7.67 -11.59 17.69
C VAL A 200 -7.98 -13.01 18.15
N ALA A 201 -8.31 -13.93 17.26
CA ALA A 201 -8.57 -15.32 17.58
C ALA A 201 -7.37 -16.04 18.22
N THR A 202 -6.15 -15.59 17.93
CA THR A 202 -4.91 -16.15 18.49
C THR A 202 -4.32 -15.31 19.62
N SER A 203 -4.98 -14.24 20.06
CA SER A 203 -4.47 -13.28 21.05
C SER A 203 -4.28 -13.84 22.45
N PHE A 204 -4.96 -14.95 22.81
CA PHE A 204 -4.74 -15.67 24.05
C PHE A 204 -3.35 -16.33 24.13
N ILE A 205 -2.64 -16.44 23.00
CA ILE A 205 -1.24 -16.87 22.92
C ILE A 205 -0.45 -15.74 22.24
N VAL A 206 0.06 -14.80 23.04
CA VAL A 206 0.72 -13.57 22.58
C VAL A 206 1.77 -13.77 21.45
N PRO A 207 2.64 -14.80 21.49
CA PRO A 207 3.59 -15.03 20.40
C PRO A 207 2.91 -15.32 19.05
N PHE A 208 1.76 -15.98 19.07
CA PHE A 208 1.06 -16.34 17.84
C PHE A 208 0.37 -15.15 17.16
N SER A 209 -0.18 -14.21 17.92
CA SER A 209 -0.77 -13.00 17.34
C SER A 209 0.27 -12.15 16.59
N SER A 210 1.47 -12.00 17.18
CA SER A 210 2.59 -11.30 16.53
C SER A 210 3.04 -12.01 15.26
N LEU A 211 3.10 -13.34 15.27
CA LEU A 211 3.44 -14.14 14.10
C LEU A 211 2.40 -14.00 12.99
N VAL A 212 1.11 -14.01 13.34
CA VAL A 212 0.00 -13.81 12.37
C VAL A 212 0.10 -12.45 11.69
N ILE A 213 0.38 -11.38 12.45
CA ILE A 213 0.57 -10.04 11.89
C ILE A 213 1.81 -10.00 11.01
N SER A 214 2.92 -10.61 11.45
CA SER A 214 4.18 -10.66 10.72
C SER A 214 4.06 -11.37 9.36
N LEU A 215 3.29 -12.45 9.29
CA LEU A 215 3.00 -13.15 8.05
C LEU A 215 1.95 -12.41 7.21
N GLY A 216 0.93 -11.88 7.88
CA GLY A 216 -0.22 -11.28 7.23
C GLY A 216 0.13 -10.03 6.42
N LEU A 217 0.88 -9.09 7.01
CA LEU A 217 1.17 -7.83 6.34
C LEU A 217 1.92 -7.98 5.01
N PRO A 218 3.05 -8.70 4.91
CA PRO A 218 3.71 -8.90 3.63
C PRO A 218 2.86 -9.66 2.61
N ALA A 219 2.04 -10.62 3.06
CA ALA A 219 1.12 -11.33 2.18
C ALA A 219 0.05 -10.39 1.60
N VAL A 220 -0.53 -9.51 2.43
CA VAL A 220 -1.49 -8.47 1.97
C VAL A 220 -0.83 -7.56 0.93
N TYR A 221 0.39 -7.11 1.18
CA TYR A 221 1.13 -6.29 0.22
C TYR A 221 1.47 -7.06 -1.06
N ALA A 222 1.79 -8.35 -0.99
CA ALA A 222 1.99 -9.18 -2.17
C ALA A 222 0.71 -9.34 -3.01
N MET A 223 -0.47 -9.45 -2.38
CA MET A 223 -1.76 -9.55 -3.06
C MET A 223 -2.10 -8.31 -3.90
N ILE A 224 -1.67 -7.12 -3.51
CA ILE A 224 -1.96 -5.89 -4.26
C ILE A 224 -0.97 -5.64 -5.41
N VAL A 225 0.18 -6.30 -5.45
CA VAL A 225 1.22 -6.12 -6.49
C VAL A 225 0.66 -6.18 -7.91
N PRO A 226 -0.19 -7.15 -8.30
CA PRO A 226 -0.74 -7.22 -9.65
C PRO A 226 -1.47 -5.93 -10.06
N ASN A 227 -2.17 -5.32 -9.12
CA ASN A 227 -2.90 -4.08 -9.33
C ASN A 227 -1.95 -2.88 -9.45
N LEU A 228 -0.87 -2.85 -8.64
CA LEU A 228 0.16 -1.81 -8.74
C LEU A 228 0.90 -1.86 -10.08
N VAL A 229 1.07 -3.05 -10.65
CA VAL A 229 1.64 -3.21 -12.00
C VAL A 229 0.78 -2.51 -13.05
N ALA A 230 -0.53 -2.65 -12.95
CA ALA A 230 -1.49 -2.07 -13.90
C ALA A 230 -1.71 -0.56 -13.68
N PHE A 231 -1.29 0.00 -12.54
CA PHE A 231 -1.50 1.40 -12.20
C PHE A 231 -0.68 2.34 -13.09
N ARG A 232 -1.35 3.33 -13.71
CA ARG A 232 -0.75 4.27 -14.67
C ARG A 232 -0.51 5.63 -14.03
N VAL A 233 0.72 6.13 -14.16
CA VAL A 233 1.11 7.47 -13.66
C VAL A 233 1.03 8.53 -14.76
N GLU A 234 1.10 8.12 -16.02
CA GLU A 234 1.03 8.99 -17.20
C GLU A 234 -0.30 8.79 -17.93
N ALA A 235 -0.80 9.85 -18.54
CA ALA A 235 -1.93 9.76 -19.44
C ALA A 235 -1.61 8.79 -20.59
N ALA A 236 -2.61 8.00 -20.99
CA ALA A 236 -2.64 6.94 -21.98
C ALA A 236 -1.32 6.55 -22.68
N PRO A 237 -1.07 5.25 -22.88
CA PRO A 237 0.15 4.81 -23.53
C PRO A 237 0.30 5.51 -24.87
N SER A 238 1.44 6.15 -25.09
CA SER A 238 1.88 6.44 -26.43
C SER A 238 1.76 5.18 -27.28
N LEU A 239 1.37 5.34 -28.54
CA LEU A 239 1.39 4.25 -29.51
C LEU A 239 2.71 3.48 -29.40
N PRO A 240 2.72 2.16 -29.68
CA PRO A 240 3.95 1.40 -29.74
C PRO A 240 4.94 2.12 -30.68
N PRO A 241 6.23 2.09 -30.37
CA PRO A 241 7.22 2.72 -31.24
C PRO A 241 7.11 2.12 -32.63
N THR A 242 6.95 2.99 -33.61
CA THR A 242 6.91 2.65 -35.04
C THR A 242 8.25 2.19 -35.53
#